data_3dbb69287f2c7857314d9ca76b3b8ce5
#
_entry.id   3dbb69287f2c7857314d9ca76b3b8ce5
#
_cell.length_a   1.000
_cell.length_b   1.000
_cell.length_c   1.000
_cell.angle_alpha   90.00
_cell.angle_beta   90.00
_cell.angle_gamma   90.00
#
_symmetry.space_group_name_H-M   'P 1'
#
loop_
_entity.id
_entity.type
_entity.pdbx_description
1 polymer ?
#
loop_
_entity_poly.entity_id
_entity_poly.type
_entity_poly.pdbx_seq_one_letter_code
_entity_poly.pdbx_strand_id
1 'polypeptide(L)'
;KTATRVKGIYLTAVTAGSSRMQDIIGHIDQTELNAVVIDILGDKGRIEYRMSSPLIDEIGSAEDTIPDLPSLMTTLKEHGIYTIARIVTFRDPYLATVKSEWMNHKADGSVFTDNSGMAWVDPYNRDAWEYKVQVAEQCADAGFDEIQFDYVRFCTERGMNDVVYPEEETQGMDKTDIITEFVRFASDRLAAKNVFMSTDVFGTIIGSYVDTVSVGQDYPVMAGAVDYMCPMIYPSHYGNGNFGLEVPDLEPYKAILGACNASRKDLSLEYSEGVHQAIVRPWLQGFTASWLKSFKRYGAAEIRQQIQAVYDAGYDEWIIWNASNEYDWSAYLSDAQAAEEDQQIQAKRAADAQAAVDQSRAAEESESASRAAALESIAQSKEDAANAVETAAESAEN
;
A
#
# COMPACT_ATOMS: atom_id res chain seq x y z
N LYS A 1 17.38 9.74 7.85
CA LYS A 1 16.46 8.60 8.11
C LYS A 1 17.07 7.29 7.65
N THR A 2 16.80 6.19 8.36
CA THR A 2 17.26 4.85 8.01
C THR A 2 16.05 3.97 7.74
N ALA A 3 15.99 3.34 6.57
CA ALA A 3 14.91 2.45 6.20
C ALA A 3 14.91 1.22 7.14
N THR A 4 13.73 0.86 7.62
CA THR A 4 13.49 -0.30 8.47
C THR A 4 12.55 -1.25 7.74
N ARG A 5 12.91 -2.53 7.68
CA ARG A 5 12.02 -3.57 7.19
C ARG A 5 10.89 -3.78 8.22
N VAL A 6 9.75 -3.18 7.97
CA VAL A 6 8.66 -3.13 8.95
C VAL A 6 7.86 -4.42 8.97
N LYS A 7 7.69 -4.95 10.18
CA LYS A 7 6.73 -6.00 10.56
C LYS A 7 5.88 -5.41 11.68
N GLY A 8 4.72 -4.83 11.34
CA GLY A 8 4.02 -3.93 12.24
C GLY A 8 2.59 -4.29 12.57
N ILE A 9 2.07 -3.62 13.59
CA ILE A 9 0.66 -3.68 14.00
C ILE A 9 0.08 -2.28 14.15
N TYR A 10 -1.24 -2.18 13.97
CA TYR A 10 -1.99 -0.95 14.18
C TYR A 10 -2.46 -0.81 15.64
N LEU A 11 -2.38 0.40 16.16
CA LEU A 11 -2.86 0.78 17.49
C LEU A 11 -3.72 2.04 17.41
N THR A 12 -4.86 2.02 18.11
CA THR A 12 -5.62 3.25 18.38
C THR A 12 -4.85 4.13 19.35
N ALA A 13 -5.10 5.43 19.32
CA ALA A 13 -4.54 6.38 20.29
C ALA A 13 -4.90 6.01 21.74
N VAL A 14 -6.12 5.51 21.95
CA VAL A 14 -6.58 5.05 23.27
C VAL A 14 -5.72 3.90 23.80
N THR A 15 -5.40 2.94 22.95
CA THR A 15 -4.49 1.84 23.32
C THR A 15 -3.08 2.35 23.58
N ALA A 16 -2.55 3.20 22.69
CA ALA A 16 -1.21 3.77 22.81
C ALA A 16 -1.04 4.64 24.07
N GLY A 17 -2.07 5.39 24.45
CA GLY A 17 -2.09 6.23 25.66
C GLY A 17 -2.43 5.49 26.96
N SER A 18 -2.66 4.19 26.93
CA SER A 18 -3.09 3.37 28.07
C SER A 18 -1.99 2.45 28.59
N SER A 19 -2.24 1.83 29.77
CA SER A 19 -1.36 0.81 30.34
C SER A 19 -1.22 -0.45 29.46
N ARG A 20 -2.15 -0.72 28.53
CA ARG A 20 -2.05 -1.82 27.56
C ARG A 20 -0.81 -1.72 26.69
N MET A 21 -0.28 -0.51 26.49
CA MET A 21 0.91 -0.30 25.68
C MET A 21 2.13 -1.04 26.21
N GLN A 22 2.27 -1.14 27.53
CA GLN A 22 3.39 -1.89 28.15
C GLN A 22 3.32 -3.39 27.83
N ASP A 23 2.13 -3.98 27.87
CA ASP A 23 1.92 -5.39 27.50
C ASP A 23 2.24 -5.61 26.01
N ILE A 24 1.81 -4.68 25.16
CA ILE A 24 2.09 -4.72 23.72
C ILE A 24 3.59 -4.64 23.45
N ILE A 25 4.31 -3.73 24.08
CA ILE A 25 5.77 -3.61 23.96
C ILE A 25 6.44 -4.93 24.40
N GLY A 26 5.98 -5.52 25.51
CA GLY A 26 6.50 -6.81 25.99
C GLY A 26 6.28 -7.97 24.99
N HIS A 27 5.20 -7.94 24.21
CA HIS A 27 4.99 -8.91 23.14
C HIS A 27 5.84 -8.61 21.90
N ILE A 28 6.02 -7.34 21.54
CA ILE A 28 6.90 -6.94 20.43
C ILE A 28 8.33 -7.39 20.72
N ASP A 29 8.83 -7.17 21.93
CA ASP A 29 10.19 -7.58 22.37
C ASP A 29 10.44 -9.10 22.28
N GLN A 30 9.40 -9.92 22.22
CA GLN A 30 9.49 -11.38 22.18
C GLN A 30 9.22 -11.97 20.80
N THR A 31 8.93 -11.12 19.81
CA THR A 31 8.48 -11.55 18.48
C THR A 31 9.21 -10.79 17.38
N GLU A 32 8.98 -11.21 16.15
CA GLU A 32 9.48 -10.55 14.93
C GLU A 32 8.88 -9.15 14.67
N LEU A 33 7.88 -8.75 15.45
CA LEU A 33 7.30 -7.42 15.34
C LEU A 33 8.32 -6.35 15.73
N ASN A 34 8.37 -5.27 14.96
CA ASN A 34 9.33 -4.19 15.17
C ASN A 34 8.76 -2.79 14.94
N ALA A 35 7.46 -2.68 14.71
CA ALA A 35 6.85 -1.40 14.38
C ALA A 35 5.40 -1.30 14.88
N VAL A 36 4.99 -0.07 15.16
CA VAL A 36 3.61 0.27 15.49
C VAL A 36 3.12 1.45 14.64
N VAL A 37 1.90 1.32 14.11
CA VAL A 37 1.16 2.44 13.52
C VAL A 37 0.20 2.96 14.58
N ILE A 38 0.30 4.23 14.90
CA ILE A 38 -0.52 4.88 15.95
C ILE A 38 -1.39 5.96 15.30
N ASP A 39 -2.69 5.93 15.58
CA ASP A 39 -3.59 7.02 15.20
C ASP A 39 -3.17 8.32 15.89
N ILE A 40 -2.82 9.34 15.11
CA ILE A 40 -2.51 10.68 15.60
C ILE A 40 -3.56 11.70 15.17
N LEU A 41 -4.04 11.62 13.94
CA LEU A 41 -5.27 12.28 13.53
C LEU A 41 -6.26 11.19 13.11
N GLY A 42 -7.18 10.87 14.01
CA GLY A 42 -8.05 9.72 13.88
C GLY A 42 -9.32 9.97 13.06
N ASP A 43 -10.15 8.95 12.95
CA ASP A 43 -11.39 8.93 12.13
C ASP A 43 -12.44 9.98 12.55
N LYS A 44 -12.34 10.53 13.76
CA LYS A 44 -13.22 11.60 14.26
C LYS A 44 -12.71 13.01 13.92
N GLY A 45 -11.58 13.14 13.23
CA GLY A 45 -10.97 14.42 12.91
C GLY A 45 -10.30 15.08 14.11
N ARG A 46 -9.97 14.32 15.17
CA ARG A 46 -9.30 14.83 16.37
C ARG A 46 -7.83 14.40 16.36
N ILE A 47 -6.97 15.36 16.75
CA ILE A 47 -5.56 15.08 17.02
C ILE A 47 -5.46 14.51 18.42
N GLU A 48 -4.84 13.36 18.57
CA GLU A 48 -4.94 12.50 19.74
C GLU A 48 -3.93 12.84 20.87
N TYR A 49 -3.14 13.91 20.70
CA TYR A 49 -2.28 14.46 21.75
C TYR A 49 -2.21 15.98 21.68
N ARG A 50 -1.73 16.62 22.73
CA ARG A 50 -1.59 18.07 22.79
C ARG A 50 -0.54 18.58 21.81
N MET A 51 -1.01 18.96 20.65
CA MET A 51 -0.23 19.53 19.55
C MET A 51 -0.63 21.00 19.40
N SER A 52 0.30 21.88 19.11
CA SER A 52 0.03 23.32 18.97
C SER A 52 0.79 23.91 17.78
N SER A 53 0.05 24.64 16.98
CA SER A 53 0.52 25.60 15.99
C SER A 53 -0.59 26.62 15.79
N PRO A 54 -0.33 27.81 15.19
CA PRO A 54 -1.39 28.80 15.01
C PRO A 54 -2.66 28.26 14.32
N LEU A 55 -2.51 27.43 13.29
CA LEU A 55 -3.63 26.86 12.55
C LEU A 55 -4.32 25.72 13.35
N ILE A 56 -3.56 24.89 14.02
CA ILE A 56 -4.10 23.81 14.87
C ILE A 56 -4.88 24.39 16.05
N ASP A 57 -4.36 25.46 16.67
CA ASP A 57 -5.00 26.14 17.77
C ASP A 57 -6.28 26.86 17.31
N GLU A 58 -6.29 27.48 16.13
CA GLU A 58 -7.48 28.08 15.52
C GLU A 58 -8.58 27.03 15.28
N ILE A 59 -8.22 25.87 14.74
CA ILE A 59 -9.15 24.76 14.47
C ILE A 59 -9.62 24.10 15.76
N GLY A 60 -8.76 24.03 16.77
CA GLY A 60 -9.10 23.47 18.09
C GLY A 60 -9.31 21.95 18.08
N SER A 61 -8.62 21.23 17.18
CA SER A 61 -8.80 19.78 17.00
C SER A 61 -8.01 18.93 17.99
N ALA A 62 -7.00 19.50 18.71
CA ALA A 62 -6.14 18.72 19.59
C ALA A 62 -6.86 18.29 20.88
N GLU A 63 -6.68 17.03 21.24
CA GLU A 63 -7.16 16.37 22.46
C GLU A 63 -5.99 15.86 23.30
N ASP A 64 -6.28 15.10 24.33
CA ASP A 64 -5.29 14.57 25.28
C ASP A 64 -5.46 13.05 25.47
N THR A 65 -5.75 12.35 24.36
CA THR A 65 -5.96 10.88 24.35
C THR A 65 -4.66 10.14 24.65
N ILE A 66 -3.52 10.68 24.16
CA ILE A 66 -2.18 10.24 24.54
C ILE A 66 -1.57 11.33 25.43
N PRO A 67 -1.70 11.21 26.76
CA PRO A 67 -1.37 12.31 27.68
C PRO A 67 0.12 12.66 27.73
N ASP A 68 0.98 11.68 27.53
CA ASP A 68 2.45 11.84 27.57
C ASP A 68 3.11 11.19 26.35
N LEU A 69 2.89 11.80 25.19
CA LEU A 69 3.51 11.33 23.94
C LEU A 69 5.05 11.30 24.03
N PRO A 70 5.75 12.33 24.60
CA PRO A 70 7.21 12.28 24.69
C PRO A 70 7.74 11.06 25.46
N SER A 71 7.11 10.69 26.57
CA SER A 71 7.48 9.50 27.33
C SER A 71 7.22 8.22 26.52
N LEU A 72 6.08 8.12 25.86
CA LEU A 72 5.75 7.01 24.98
C LEU A 72 6.80 6.85 23.86
N MET A 73 7.15 7.93 23.16
CA MET A 73 8.13 7.92 22.09
C MET A 73 9.53 7.53 22.59
N THR A 74 9.92 8.00 23.77
CA THR A 74 11.17 7.60 24.42
C THR A 74 11.19 6.10 24.68
N THR A 75 10.12 5.55 25.28
CA THR A 75 9.99 4.12 25.56
C THR A 75 10.04 3.28 24.28
N LEU A 76 9.27 3.65 23.24
CA LEU A 76 9.30 2.92 21.98
C LEU A 76 10.68 2.91 21.34
N LYS A 77 11.38 4.03 21.38
CA LYS A 77 12.75 4.14 20.87
C LYS A 77 13.75 3.30 21.67
N GLU A 78 13.63 3.26 23.00
CA GLU A 78 14.48 2.42 23.87
C GLU A 78 14.30 0.93 23.56
N HIS A 79 13.11 0.51 23.15
CA HIS A 79 12.79 -0.85 22.69
C HIS A 79 13.08 -1.08 21.20
N GLY A 80 13.63 -0.09 20.49
CA GLY A 80 13.95 -0.21 19.06
C GLY A 80 12.72 -0.33 18.14
N ILE A 81 11.55 0.10 18.60
CA ILE A 81 10.30 -0.01 17.88
C ILE A 81 10.16 1.17 16.91
N TYR A 82 10.01 0.87 15.61
CA TYR A 82 9.74 1.84 14.57
C TYR A 82 8.33 2.41 14.68
N THR A 83 8.19 3.73 14.58
CA THR A 83 6.95 4.43 14.87
C THR A 83 6.38 5.11 13.64
N ILE A 84 5.11 4.82 13.34
CA ILE A 84 4.38 5.38 12.21
C ILE A 84 3.19 6.17 12.73
N ALA A 85 3.12 7.48 12.44
CA ALA A 85 1.97 8.31 12.77
C ALA A 85 0.93 8.22 11.64
N ARG A 86 -0.26 7.68 11.93
CA ARG A 86 -1.36 7.64 10.97
C ARG A 86 -2.19 8.92 11.04
N ILE A 87 -2.44 9.50 9.87
CA ILE A 87 -3.20 10.73 9.69
C ILE A 87 -4.35 10.47 8.71
N VAL A 88 -5.57 10.51 9.20
CA VAL A 88 -6.78 10.48 8.37
C VAL A 88 -6.91 11.82 7.64
N THR A 89 -6.94 11.79 6.31
CA THR A 89 -6.74 12.98 5.49
C THR A 89 -8.06 13.63 5.09
N PHE A 90 -8.80 13.03 4.14
CA PHE A 90 -9.97 13.68 3.56
C PHE A 90 -11.33 13.25 4.19
N ARG A 91 -11.35 12.30 5.08
CA ARG A 91 -12.53 11.99 5.89
C ARG A 91 -12.39 12.64 7.26
N ASP A 92 -13.04 13.78 7.47
CA ASP A 92 -12.86 14.57 8.69
C ASP A 92 -14.17 15.23 9.15
N PRO A 93 -14.92 14.58 10.01
CA PRO A 93 -16.20 15.12 10.49
C PRO A 93 -16.03 16.32 11.42
N TYR A 94 -14.87 16.47 12.09
CA TYR A 94 -14.65 17.61 12.98
C TYR A 94 -14.45 18.91 12.19
N LEU A 95 -13.70 18.89 11.10
CA LEU A 95 -13.51 20.07 10.24
C LEU A 95 -14.85 20.60 9.71
N ALA A 96 -15.84 19.75 9.47
CA ALA A 96 -17.18 20.19 9.08
C ALA A 96 -17.83 21.11 10.11
N THR A 97 -17.44 21.04 11.37
CA THR A 97 -18.00 21.87 12.45
C THR A 97 -17.31 23.23 12.60
N VAL A 98 -16.08 23.38 12.12
CA VAL A 98 -15.25 24.59 12.33
C VAL A 98 -14.75 25.23 11.03
N LYS A 99 -14.69 24.46 9.96
CA LYS A 99 -14.24 24.86 8.62
C LYS A 99 -15.15 24.24 7.54
N SER A 100 -16.45 24.47 7.65
CA SER A 100 -17.42 23.87 6.72
C SER A 100 -17.16 24.25 5.26
N GLU A 101 -16.54 25.39 4.99
CA GLU A 101 -16.12 25.85 3.67
C GLU A 101 -15.02 25.00 3.03
N TRP A 102 -14.33 24.14 3.80
CA TRP A 102 -13.33 23.21 3.29
C TRP A 102 -13.89 21.86 2.90
N MET A 103 -15.18 21.65 3.12
CA MET A 103 -15.82 20.35 2.94
C MET A 103 -16.39 20.17 1.54
N ASN A 104 -16.63 18.92 1.16
CA ASN A 104 -17.42 18.61 -0.03
C ASN A 104 -18.85 19.15 0.12
N HIS A 105 -19.32 19.96 -0.84
CA HIS A 105 -20.67 20.50 -0.86
C HIS A 105 -21.48 19.93 -2.01
N LYS A 106 -22.75 19.66 -1.74
CA LYS A 106 -23.73 19.32 -2.77
C LYS A 106 -24.21 20.57 -3.49
N ALA A 107 -24.89 20.40 -4.62
CA ALA A 107 -25.44 21.50 -5.41
C ALA A 107 -26.43 22.40 -4.64
N ASP A 108 -27.07 21.87 -3.59
CA ASP A 108 -27.95 22.63 -2.69
C ASP A 108 -27.22 23.41 -1.60
N GLY A 109 -25.88 23.36 -1.57
CA GLY A 109 -25.01 24.01 -0.59
C GLY A 109 -24.85 23.25 0.73
N SER A 110 -25.47 22.09 0.90
CA SER A 110 -25.28 21.27 2.10
C SER A 110 -23.95 20.50 2.05
N VAL A 111 -23.34 20.32 3.24
CA VAL A 111 -22.13 19.49 3.36
C VAL A 111 -22.49 18.03 3.08
N PHE A 112 -21.66 17.37 2.26
CA PHE A 112 -21.78 15.95 1.98
C PHE A 112 -21.33 15.11 3.21
N THR A 113 -22.11 14.06 3.51
CA THR A 113 -21.72 13.03 4.49
C THR A 113 -21.89 11.65 3.88
N ASP A 114 -21.00 10.73 4.28
CA ASP A 114 -21.08 9.32 3.89
C ASP A 114 -22.23 8.58 4.64
N ASN A 115 -22.43 7.31 4.33
CA ASN A 115 -23.49 6.48 4.93
C ASN A 115 -23.36 6.33 6.46
N SER A 116 -22.19 6.60 7.03
CA SER A 116 -21.95 6.62 8.47
C SER A 116 -22.12 8.01 9.08
N GLY A 117 -22.56 9.00 8.30
CA GLY A 117 -22.75 10.39 8.72
C GLY A 117 -21.45 11.18 8.86
N MET A 118 -20.32 10.68 8.33
CA MET A 118 -19.04 11.36 8.39
C MET A 118 -18.86 12.30 7.20
N ALA A 119 -18.45 13.54 7.49
CA ALA A 119 -18.17 14.53 6.47
C ALA A 119 -16.79 14.32 5.84
N TRP A 120 -16.63 14.78 4.61
CA TRP A 120 -15.41 14.64 3.83
C TRP A 120 -14.92 16.01 3.35
N VAL A 121 -13.62 16.23 3.50
CA VAL A 121 -12.92 17.40 3.00
C VAL A 121 -12.91 17.37 1.47
N ASP A 122 -13.06 18.54 0.86
CA ASP A 122 -12.84 18.73 -0.56
C ASP A 122 -11.33 18.56 -0.87
N PRO A 123 -10.92 17.54 -1.63
CA PRO A 123 -9.53 17.34 -1.97
C PRO A 123 -8.89 18.47 -2.78
N TYR A 124 -9.67 19.33 -3.41
CA TYR A 124 -9.18 20.53 -4.12
C TYR A 124 -8.86 21.70 -3.18
N ASN A 125 -9.29 21.65 -1.91
CA ASN A 125 -9.07 22.72 -0.94
C ASN A 125 -7.63 22.73 -0.40
N ARG A 126 -6.83 23.72 -0.80
CA ARG A 126 -5.40 23.83 -0.43
C ARG A 126 -5.18 24.23 1.03
N ASP A 127 -6.12 24.95 1.65
CA ASP A 127 -6.02 25.32 3.06
C ASP A 127 -6.17 24.08 3.97
N ALA A 128 -7.03 23.15 3.57
CA ALA A 128 -7.14 21.87 4.24
C ALA A 128 -5.85 21.02 4.12
N TRP A 129 -5.16 21.09 2.97
CA TRP A 129 -3.84 20.45 2.81
C TRP A 129 -2.82 20.99 3.80
N GLU A 130 -2.74 22.33 3.89
CA GLU A 130 -1.80 22.98 4.81
C GLU A 130 -2.03 22.52 6.24
N TYR A 131 -3.28 22.43 6.68
CA TYR A 131 -3.62 21.91 8.00
C TYR A 131 -3.14 20.47 8.19
N LYS A 132 -3.48 19.56 7.27
CA LYS A 132 -3.09 18.14 7.37
C LYS A 132 -1.58 17.95 7.37
N VAL A 133 -0.86 18.72 6.58
CA VAL A 133 0.60 18.65 6.51
C VAL A 133 1.26 19.29 7.73
N GLN A 134 0.70 20.36 8.32
CA GLN A 134 1.20 20.89 9.60
C GLN A 134 1.06 19.86 10.72
N VAL A 135 -0.04 19.12 10.79
CA VAL A 135 -0.18 17.98 11.73
C VAL A 135 0.92 16.94 11.49
N ALA A 136 1.19 16.60 10.24
CA ALA A 136 2.24 15.66 9.87
C ALA A 136 3.64 16.15 10.27
N GLU A 137 3.95 17.42 10.03
CA GLU A 137 5.23 18.04 10.43
C GLU A 137 5.43 18.05 11.95
N GLN A 138 4.36 18.28 12.73
CA GLN A 138 4.40 18.20 14.19
C GLN A 138 4.65 16.77 14.68
N CYS A 139 4.10 15.76 13.99
CA CYS A 139 4.41 14.36 14.30
C CYS A 139 5.89 14.04 14.02
N ALA A 140 6.44 14.54 12.92
CA ALA A 140 7.87 14.40 12.62
C ALA A 140 8.73 15.05 13.71
N ASP A 141 8.38 16.26 14.16
CA ASP A 141 9.06 16.98 15.25
C ASP A 141 8.91 16.27 16.61
N ALA A 142 7.82 15.52 16.82
CA ALA A 142 7.62 14.68 18.00
C ALA A 142 8.45 13.38 17.98
N GLY A 143 9.14 13.07 16.87
CA GLY A 143 10.08 11.97 16.77
C GLY A 143 9.55 10.69 16.11
N PHE A 144 8.39 10.72 15.45
CA PHE A 144 7.96 9.61 14.62
C PHE A 144 8.92 9.37 13.46
N ASP A 145 9.14 8.10 13.12
CA ASP A 145 10.03 7.69 12.04
C ASP A 145 9.38 7.86 10.66
N GLU A 146 8.05 7.74 10.63
CA GLU A 146 7.26 7.78 9.39
C GLU A 146 5.89 8.43 9.63
N ILE A 147 5.42 9.15 8.62
CA ILE A 147 4.06 9.70 8.57
C ILE A 147 3.28 8.95 7.49
N GLN A 148 2.15 8.37 7.90
CA GLN A 148 1.26 7.62 7.02
C GLN A 148 -0.05 8.36 6.83
N PHE A 149 -0.35 8.73 5.59
CA PHE A 149 -1.64 9.33 5.24
C PHE A 149 -2.63 8.25 4.80
N ASP A 150 -3.75 8.19 5.49
CA ASP A 150 -4.90 7.36 5.13
C ASP A 150 -6.07 8.23 4.65
N TYR A 151 -7.06 7.63 4.01
CA TYR A 151 -8.17 8.34 3.39
C TYR A 151 -7.73 9.44 2.42
N VAL A 152 -6.62 9.19 1.71
CA VAL A 152 -6.12 10.05 0.62
C VAL A 152 -6.85 9.70 -0.65
N ARG A 153 -8.15 10.00 -0.69
CA ARG A 153 -9.06 9.59 -1.76
C ARG A 153 -10.38 10.34 -1.71
N PHE A 154 -11.12 10.23 -2.79
CA PHE A 154 -12.53 10.61 -2.81
C PHE A 154 -13.39 9.53 -2.15
N CYS A 155 -14.52 9.95 -1.58
CA CYS A 155 -15.57 9.03 -1.17
C CYS A 155 -16.26 8.44 -2.40
N THR A 156 -16.67 7.16 -2.33
CA THR A 156 -17.38 6.47 -3.42
C THR A 156 -18.80 6.09 -3.05
N GLU A 157 -19.27 6.56 -1.90
CA GLU A 157 -20.59 6.22 -1.40
C GLU A 157 -21.69 7.03 -2.09
N ARG A 158 -22.91 6.55 -1.92
CA ARG A 158 -24.09 7.19 -2.47
C ARG A 158 -24.18 8.65 -2.05
N GLY A 159 -24.49 9.53 -2.99
CA GLY A 159 -24.59 10.98 -2.78
C GLY A 159 -23.34 11.76 -3.18
N MET A 160 -22.20 11.11 -3.44
CA MET A 160 -21.04 11.79 -4.03
C MET A 160 -21.32 12.37 -5.43
N ASN A 161 -22.23 11.77 -6.18
CA ASN A 161 -22.65 12.31 -7.49
C ASN A 161 -23.37 13.67 -7.40
N ASP A 162 -23.85 14.04 -6.21
CA ASP A 162 -24.51 15.32 -5.96
C ASP A 162 -23.51 16.41 -5.53
N VAL A 163 -22.24 16.03 -5.25
CA VAL A 163 -21.17 16.96 -4.89
C VAL A 163 -20.72 17.72 -6.13
N VAL A 164 -20.53 19.02 -5.97
CA VAL A 164 -20.12 19.94 -7.04
C VAL A 164 -18.73 20.49 -6.73
N TYR A 165 -17.86 20.45 -7.73
CA TYR A 165 -16.54 21.06 -7.69
C TYR A 165 -16.48 22.19 -8.70
N PRO A 166 -16.40 23.48 -8.27
CA PRO A 166 -16.28 24.62 -9.17
C PRO A 166 -15.02 24.51 -10.04
N GLU A 167 -15.09 24.95 -11.29
CA GLU A 167 -13.99 24.86 -12.26
C GLU A 167 -12.76 25.68 -11.80
N GLU A 168 -13.01 26.81 -11.13
CA GLU A 168 -11.95 27.64 -10.54
C GLU A 168 -11.17 26.95 -9.42
N GLU A 169 -11.77 25.98 -8.74
CA GLU A 169 -11.10 25.16 -7.70
C GLU A 169 -10.37 23.97 -8.30
N THR A 170 -11.00 23.27 -9.26
CA THR A 170 -10.41 22.08 -9.89
C THR A 170 -9.27 22.45 -10.85
N GLN A 171 -9.31 23.62 -11.48
CA GLN A 171 -8.34 24.06 -12.49
C GLN A 171 -8.10 23.03 -13.61
N GLY A 172 -9.12 22.27 -13.94
CA GLY A 172 -9.10 21.22 -14.95
C GLY A 172 -8.44 19.90 -14.52
N MET A 173 -8.02 19.79 -13.27
CA MET A 173 -7.48 18.54 -12.72
C MET A 173 -8.60 17.54 -12.43
N ASP A 174 -8.38 16.29 -12.79
CA ASP A 174 -9.25 15.21 -12.39
C ASP A 174 -8.95 14.69 -10.97
N LYS A 175 -9.68 13.66 -10.54
CA LYS A 175 -9.51 13.10 -9.18
C LYS A 175 -8.12 12.49 -8.95
N THR A 176 -7.56 11.85 -9.96
CA THR A 176 -6.24 11.22 -9.85
C THR A 176 -5.13 12.28 -9.81
N ASP A 177 -5.29 13.35 -10.57
CA ASP A 177 -4.35 14.47 -10.57
C ASP A 177 -4.27 15.13 -9.20
N ILE A 178 -5.41 15.51 -8.62
CA ILE A 178 -5.44 16.26 -7.37
C ILE A 178 -4.96 15.43 -6.18
N ILE A 179 -5.31 14.15 -6.12
CA ILE A 179 -4.82 13.24 -5.06
C ILE A 179 -3.30 13.06 -5.18
N THR A 180 -2.79 12.84 -6.39
CA THR A 180 -1.34 12.73 -6.62
C THR A 180 -0.62 14.04 -6.28
N GLU A 181 -1.22 15.18 -6.59
CA GLU A 181 -0.63 16.48 -6.24
C GLU A 181 -0.57 16.71 -4.74
N PHE A 182 -1.62 16.34 -3.99
CA PHE A 182 -1.57 16.35 -2.53
C PHE A 182 -0.44 15.48 -1.99
N VAL A 183 -0.30 14.26 -2.51
CA VAL A 183 0.75 13.32 -2.07
C VAL A 183 2.13 13.91 -2.32
N ARG A 184 2.38 14.51 -3.49
CA ARG A 184 3.65 15.20 -3.79
C ARG A 184 3.90 16.39 -2.86
N PHE A 185 2.88 17.22 -2.65
CA PHE A 185 2.96 18.36 -1.74
C PHE A 185 3.36 17.92 -0.32
N ALA A 186 2.72 16.89 0.21
CA ALA A 186 3.03 16.35 1.53
C ALA A 186 4.44 15.73 1.58
N SER A 187 4.82 14.98 0.54
CA SER A 187 6.14 14.34 0.42
C SER A 187 7.28 15.38 0.42
N ASP A 188 7.13 16.45 -0.35
CA ASP A 188 8.13 17.53 -0.41
C ASP A 188 8.31 18.21 0.96
N ARG A 189 7.21 18.46 1.67
CA ARG A 189 7.22 19.06 3.01
C ARG A 189 7.89 18.15 4.04
N LEU A 190 7.58 16.87 4.03
CA LEU A 190 8.11 15.89 4.97
C LEU A 190 9.57 15.50 4.67
N ALA A 191 10.00 15.57 3.41
CA ALA A 191 11.40 15.40 3.05
C ALA A 191 12.32 16.40 3.78
N ALA A 192 11.86 17.65 3.97
CA ALA A 192 12.58 18.66 4.73
C ALA A 192 12.70 18.34 6.24
N LYS A 193 11.81 17.50 6.77
CA LYS A 193 11.82 17.02 8.16
C LYS A 193 12.63 15.72 8.35
N ASN A 194 13.21 15.17 7.29
CA ASN A 194 13.98 13.92 7.31
C ASN A 194 13.19 12.71 7.90
N VAL A 195 11.89 12.67 7.69
CA VAL A 195 10.97 11.60 8.07
C VAL A 195 10.52 10.85 6.81
N PHE A 196 10.18 9.57 6.93
CA PHE A 196 9.58 8.81 5.84
C PHE A 196 8.10 9.17 5.65
N MET A 197 7.62 9.04 4.43
CA MET A 197 6.21 9.19 4.11
C MET A 197 5.65 7.94 3.47
N SER A 198 4.49 7.51 3.96
CA SER A 198 3.68 6.44 3.36
C SER A 198 2.26 6.90 3.09
N THR A 199 1.57 6.18 2.22
CA THR A 199 0.15 6.38 1.97
C THR A 199 -0.58 5.05 1.91
N ASP A 200 -1.76 5.02 2.54
CA ASP A 200 -2.70 3.92 2.46
C ASP A 200 -3.55 4.06 1.21
N VAL A 201 -3.72 2.99 0.49
CA VAL A 201 -4.54 2.94 -0.72
C VAL A 201 -5.44 1.72 -0.72
N PHE A 202 -6.55 1.79 -1.45
CA PHE A 202 -7.39 0.63 -1.63
C PHE A 202 -6.65 -0.47 -2.43
N GLY A 203 -6.76 -1.72 -1.97
CA GLY A 203 -6.19 -2.85 -2.71
C GLY A 203 -6.87 -3.06 -4.07
N THR A 204 -8.14 -2.69 -4.19
CA THR A 204 -8.92 -2.87 -5.43
C THR A 204 -8.51 -1.97 -6.58
N ILE A 205 -7.77 -0.88 -6.33
CA ILE A 205 -7.28 0.00 -7.40
C ILE A 205 -6.17 -0.64 -8.23
N ILE A 206 -5.48 -1.64 -7.67
CA ILE A 206 -4.33 -2.28 -8.31
C ILE A 206 -4.78 -2.98 -9.59
N GLY A 207 -4.31 -2.47 -10.74
CA GLY A 207 -4.70 -2.98 -12.06
C GLY A 207 -6.15 -2.72 -12.47
N SER A 208 -6.87 -1.84 -11.76
CA SER A 208 -8.28 -1.49 -12.04
C SER A 208 -8.44 -0.01 -12.34
N TYR A 209 -8.58 0.33 -13.62
CA TYR A 209 -8.82 1.71 -14.04
C TYR A 209 -10.13 2.30 -13.45
N VAL A 210 -11.18 1.48 -13.37
CA VAL A 210 -12.48 1.94 -12.85
C VAL A 210 -12.39 2.34 -11.39
N ASP A 211 -11.72 1.51 -10.56
CA ASP A 211 -11.54 1.82 -9.15
C ASP A 211 -10.58 3.00 -8.96
N THR A 212 -9.48 3.06 -9.73
CA THR A 212 -8.54 4.18 -9.77
C THR A 212 -9.24 5.52 -9.96
N VAL A 213 -10.03 5.67 -11.01
CA VAL A 213 -10.77 6.91 -11.33
C VAL A 213 -11.84 7.21 -10.28
N SER A 214 -12.49 6.18 -9.75
CA SER A 214 -13.55 6.33 -8.75
C SER A 214 -13.05 6.99 -7.47
N VAL A 215 -11.93 6.51 -6.93
CA VAL A 215 -11.35 7.01 -5.66
C VAL A 215 -10.30 8.11 -5.87
N GLY A 216 -9.77 8.26 -7.08
CA GLY A 216 -8.69 9.21 -7.38
C GLY A 216 -7.30 8.70 -7.00
N GLN A 217 -7.12 7.40 -6.76
CA GLN A 217 -5.82 6.81 -6.42
C GLN A 217 -5.23 6.08 -7.62
N ASP A 218 -4.24 6.69 -8.26
CA ASP A 218 -3.46 6.05 -9.32
C ASP A 218 -2.25 5.34 -8.69
N TYR A 219 -2.34 4.01 -8.59
CA TYR A 219 -1.39 3.20 -7.84
C TYR A 219 0.06 3.35 -8.31
N PRO A 220 0.39 3.16 -9.59
CA PRO A 220 1.75 3.36 -10.07
C PRO A 220 2.24 4.80 -9.91
N VAL A 221 1.41 5.80 -10.26
CA VAL A 221 1.82 7.21 -10.21
C VAL A 221 2.09 7.65 -8.76
N MET A 222 1.24 7.26 -7.82
CA MET A 222 1.44 7.55 -6.39
C MET A 222 2.70 6.87 -5.85
N ALA A 223 3.05 5.66 -6.32
CA ALA A 223 4.25 4.96 -5.92
C ALA A 223 5.55 5.70 -6.29
N GLY A 224 5.52 6.60 -7.25
CA GLY A 224 6.64 7.49 -7.58
C GLY A 224 6.78 8.71 -6.67
N ALA A 225 5.81 8.96 -5.79
CA ALA A 225 5.73 10.18 -4.99
C ALA A 225 5.94 9.96 -3.48
N VAL A 226 6.00 8.72 -3.01
CA VAL A 226 6.13 8.37 -1.59
C VAL A 226 7.29 7.41 -1.34
N ASP A 227 7.72 7.28 -0.09
CA ASP A 227 8.72 6.28 0.31
C ASP A 227 8.10 4.87 0.41
N TYR A 228 6.86 4.77 0.93
CA TYR A 228 6.16 3.49 1.11
C TYR A 228 4.72 3.58 0.60
N MET A 229 4.29 2.52 -0.07
CA MET A 229 2.92 2.33 -0.53
C MET A 229 2.28 1.20 0.28
N CYS A 230 1.16 1.48 0.93
CA CYS A 230 0.51 0.56 1.86
C CYS A 230 -0.90 0.16 1.36
N PRO A 231 -1.01 -0.78 0.41
CA PRO A 231 -2.30 -1.21 -0.09
C PRO A 231 -3.06 -2.04 0.97
N MET A 232 -4.32 -1.72 1.17
CA MET A 232 -5.24 -2.44 2.04
C MET A 232 -5.80 -3.65 1.29
N ILE A 233 -5.10 -4.78 1.37
CA ILE A 233 -5.41 -5.99 0.61
C ILE A 233 -6.14 -7.05 1.45
N TYR A 234 -7.07 -6.61 2.29
CA TYR A 234 -7.84 -7.51 3.15
C TYR A 234 -8.67 -8.49 2.31
N PRO A 235 -8.53 -9.82 2.50
CA PRO A 235 -9.29 -10.81 1.74
C PRO A 235 -10.81 -10.57 1.77
N SER A 236 -11.35 -10.13 2.92
CA SER A 236 -12.78 -9.83 3.09
C SER A 236 -13.29 -8.64 2.27
N HIS A 237 -12.41 -7.79 1.75
CA HIS A 237 -12.75 -6.58 0.98
C HIS A 237 -12.76 -6.84 -0.53
N TYR A 238 -12.37 -8.03 -0.98
CA TYR A 238 -12.47 -8.43 -2.37
C TYR A 238 -13.79 -9.18 -2.62
N GLY A 239 -14.48 -8.81 -3.68
CA GLY A 239 -15.70 -9.50 -4.11
C GLY A 239 -15.40 -10.92 -4.61
N ASN A 240 -16.44 -11.75 -4.63
CA ASN A 240 -16.37 -13.11 -5.16
C ASN A 240 -15.85 -13.11 -6.61
N GLY A 241 -14.99 -14.07 -6.94
CA GLY A 241 -14.36 -14.20 -8.24
C GLY A 241 -13.02 -13.47 -8.38
N ASN A 242 -12.66 -12.54 -7.48
CA ASN A 242 -11.34 -11.93 -7.50
C ASN A 242 -10.25 -12.99 -7.34
N PHE A 243 -9.17 -12.83 -8.11
CA PHE A 243 -8.03 -13.79 -8.14
C PHE A 243 -8.43 -15.22 -8.52
N GLY A 244 -9.59 -15.41 -9.16
CA GLY A 244 -10.15 -16.73 -9.47
C GLY A 244 -10.71 -17.48 -8.26
N LEU A 245 -10.92 -16.79 -7.14
CA LEU A 245 -11.42 -17.38 -5.90
C LEU A 245 -12.93 -17.18 -5.77
N GLU A 246 -13.66 -18.24 -5.43
CA GLU A 246 -15.11 -18.15 -5.21
C GLU A 246 -15.43 -17.17 -4.08
N VAL A 247 -14.74 -17.27 -2.95
CA VAL A 247 -14.83 -16.35 -1.81
C VAL A 247 -13.42 -16.06 -1.30
N PRO A 248 -12.83 -14.91 -1.62
CA PRO A 248 -11.44 -14.59 -1.22
C PRO A 248 -11.18 -14.70 0.28
N ASP A 249 -12.13 -14.32 1.14
CA ASP A 249 -11.98 -14.40 2.61
C ASP A 249 -11.74 -15.83 3.12
N LEU A 250 -12.17 -16.84 2.39
CA LEU A 250 -11.96 -18.26 2.77
C LEU A 250 -10.55 -18.76 2.43
N GLU A 251 -9.83 -18.05 1.56
CA GLU A 251 -8.51 -18.45 1.05
C GLU A 251 -7.47 -17.34 1.21
N PRO A 252 -7.11 -16.94 2.47
CA PRO A 252 -6.28 -15.76 2.74
C PRO A 252 -4.92 -15.79 2.04
N TYR A 253 -4.24 -16.95 1.99
CA TYR A 253 -2.97 -17.07 1.28
C TYR A 253 -3.09 -16.70 -0.21
N LYS A 254 -4.07 -17.29 -0.90
CA LYS A 254 -4.25 -17.07 -2.34
C LYS A 254 -4.72 -15.65 -2.65
N ALA A 255 -5.58 -15.07 -1.80
CA ALA A 255 -6.05 -13.70 -1.96
C ALA A 255 -4.90 -12.70 -1.84
N ILE A 256 -4.06 -12.83 -0.81
CA ILE A 256 -2.89 -11.97 -0.61
C ILE A 256 -1.85 -12.17 -1.71
N LEU A 257 -1.55 -13.42 -2.08
CA LEU A 257 -0.62 -13.71 -3.18
C LEU A 257 -1.09 -13.09 -4.49
N GLY A 258 -2.38 -13.22 -4.80
CA GLY A 258 -2.99 -12.63 -5.98
C GLY A 258 -2.88 -11.11 -6.01
N ALA A 259 -3.20 -10.44 -4.90
CA ALA A 259 -3.11 -9.00 -4.76
C ALA A 259 -1.66 -8.49 -4.86
N CYS A 260 -0.71 -9.12 -4.18
CA CYS A 260 0.71 -8.76 -4.24
C CYS A 260 1.30 -8.98 -5.64
N ASN A 261 0.96 -10.07 -6.32
CA ASN A 261 1.40 -10.33 -7.69
C ASN A 261 0.81 -9.30 -8.67
N ALA A 262 -0.45 -8.91 -8.50
CA ALA A 262 -1.06 -7.84 -9.28
C ALA A 262 -0.33 -6.51 -9.07
N SER A 263 0.02 -6.18 -7.82
CA SER A 263 0.81 -5.00 -7.48
C SER A 263 2.17 -4.99 -8.16
N ARG A 264 2.91 -6.09 -8.09
CA ARG A 264 4.23 -6.20 -8.76
C ARG A 264 4.12 -6.04 -10.27
N LYS A 265 3.09 -6.63 -10.87
CA LYS A 265 2.83 -6.51 -12.31
C LYS A 265 2.52 -5.06 -12.67
N ASP A 266 1.64 -4.40 -11.94
CA ASP A 266 1.21 -3.03 -12.21
C ASP A 266 2.40 -2.06 -12.13
N LEU A 267 3.20 -2.16 -11.07
CA LEU A 267 4.41 -1.36 -10.90
C LEU A 267 5.48 -1.65 -11.96
N SER A 268 5.66 -2.90 -12.39
CA SER A 268 6.65 -3.27 -13.41
C SER A 268 6.36 -2.74 -14.80
N LEU A 269 5.12 -2.32 -15.07
CA LEU A 269 4.74 -1.67 -16.33
C LEU A 269 5.17 -0.20 -16.37
N GLU A 270 5.28 0.44 -15.20
CA GLU A 270 5.57 1.87 -15.09
C GLU A 270 7.05 2.15 -14.77
N TYR A 271 7.68 1.30 -13.97
CA TYR A 271 9.03 1.54 -13.45
C TYR A 271 10.05 0.61 -14.05
N SER A 272 11.16 1.17 -14.54
CA SER A 272 12.36 0.46 -14.92
C SER A 272 13.38 0.45 -13.78
N GLU A 273 14.36 -0.45 -13.88
CA GLU A 273 15.43 -0.56 -12.88
C GLU A 273 16.16 0.78 -12.68
N GLY A 274 16.36 1.17 -11.43
CA GLY A 274 17.03 2.40 -11.02
C GLY A 274 16.14 3.65 -10.94
N VAL A 275 14.86 3.57 -11.29
CA VAL A 275 13.89 4.64 -11.06
C VAL A 275 13.30 4.51 -9.66
N HIS A 276 13.13 5.64 -8.95
CA HIS A 276 12.50 5.62 -7.63
C HIS A 276 11.10 5.05 -7.71
N GLN A 277 10.83 4.07 -6.86
CA GLN A 277 9.54 3.45 -6.65
C GLN A 277 9.39 3.15 -5.17
N ALA A 278 8.23 3.44 -4.60
CA ALA A 278 7.91 3.15 -3.22
C ALA A 278 8.12 1.67 -2.86
N ILE A 279 8.59 1.43 -1.66
CA ILE A 279 8.56 0.08 -1.07
C ILE A 279 7.09 -0.25 -0.76
N VAL A 280 6.65 -1.42 -1.19
CA VAL A 280 5.28 -1.88 -0.94
C VAL A 280 5.20 -2.60 0.39
N ARG A 281 4.32 -2.11 1.27
CA ARG A 281 4.08 -2.62 2.61
C ARG A 281 2.57 -2.83 2.79
N PRO A 282 2.02 -3.99 2.44
CA PRO A 282 0.58 -4.21 2.49
C PRO A 282 0.04 -4.25 3.91
N TRP A 283 -1.18 -3.75 4.08
CA TRP A 283 -2.03 -4.02 5.21
C TRP A 283 -2.67 -5.39 5.08
N LEU A 284 -2.53 -6.22 6.11
CA LEU A 284 -3.10 -7.55 6.19
C LEU A 284 -4.24 -7.61 7.21
N GLN A 285 -5.13 -8.57 7.01
CA GLN A 285 -6.35 -8.73 7.81
C GLN A 285 -6.06 -9.47 9.12
N GLY A 286 -6.14 -8.74 10.25
CA GLY A 286 -6.03 -9.27 11.61
C GLY A 286 -7.38 -9.44 12.32
N PHE A 287 -8.47 -9.54 11.59
CA PHE A 287 -9.84 -9.59 12.12
C PHE A 287 -10.69 -10.62 11.37
N THR A 288 -11.77 -11.07 12.00
CA THR A 288 -12.78 -11.95 11.39
C THR A 288 -13.92 -11.12 10.80
N ALA A 289 -14.18 -11.25 9.50
CA ALA A 289 -15.21 -10.51 8.77
C ALA A 289 -16.61 -11.16 8.93
N SER A 290 -17.12 -11.23 10.15
CA SER A 290 -18.38 -11.92 10.48
C SER A 290 -19.64 -11.31 9.86
N TRP A 291 -19.54 -10.15 9.20
CA TRP A 291 -20.63 -9.53 8.44
C TRP A 291 -20.82 -10.14 7.04
N LEU A 292 -19.84 -10.90 6.55
CA LEU A 292 -19.96 -11.61 5.29
C LEU A 292 -20.87 -12.83 5.43
N LYS A 293 -21.58 -13.17 4.36
CA LYS A 293 -22.42 -14.39 4.33
C LYS A 293 -21.59 -15.67 4.47
N SER A 294 -20.41 -15.70 3.86
CA SER A 294 -19.42 -16.76 3.98
C SER A 294 -18.12 -16.12 4.38
N PHE A 295 -17.59 -16.48 5.53
CA PHE A 295 -16.35 -15.95 6.08
C PHE A 295 -15.54 -17.02 6.79
N LYS A 296 -14.26 -16.78 6.94
CA LYS A 296 -13.34 -17.60 7.72
C LYS A 296 -13.03 -16.91 9.05
N ARG A 297 -12.89 -17.69 10.11
CA ARG A 297 -12.36 -17.15 11.36
C ARG A 297 -10.85 -16.97 11.20
N TYR A 298 -10.38 -15.75 11.41
CA TYR A 298 -8.96 -15.39 11.33
C TYR A 298 -8.32 -15.50 12.72
N GLY A 299 -7.35 -16.39 12.83
CA GLY A 299 -6.46 -16.57 13.96
C GLY A 299 -5.01 -16.60 13.50
N ALA A 300 -4.13 -17.16 14.31
CA ALA A 300 -2.68 -17.21 14.02
C ALA A 300 -2.36 -17.86 12.67
N ALA A 301 -3.05 -18.95 12.32
CA ALA A 301 -2.81 -19.66 11.06
C ALA A 301 -3.13 -18.80 9.83
N GLU A 302 -4.24 -18.08 9.83
CA GLU A 302 -4.65 -17.22 8.73
C GLU A 302 -3.75 -15.99 8.61
N ILE A 303 -3.28 -15.44 9.72
CA ILE A 303 -2.29 -14.34 9.72
C ILE A 303 -0.97 -14.83 9.13
N ARG A 304 -0.45 -16.00 9.54
CA ARG A 304 0.77 -16.58 8.98
C ARG A 304 0.65 -16.89 7.49
N GLN A 305 -0.50 -17.39 7.03
CA GLN A 305 -0.77 -17.60 5.61
C GLN A 305 -0.67 -16.31 4.79
N GLN A 306 -1.18 -15.20 5.33
CA GLN A 306 -1.08 -13.89 4.67
C GLN A 306 0.38 -13.40 4.61
N ILE A 307 1.12 -13.47 5.72
CA ILE A 307 2.53 -13.09 5.79
C ILE A 307 3.36 -13.93 4.81
N GLN A 308 3.16 -15.24 4.77
CA GLN A 308 3.84 -16.13 3.83
C GLN A 308 3.57 -15.74 2.37
N ALA A 309 2.32 -15.39 2.05
CA ALA A 309 1.95 -14.95 0.70
C ALA A 309 2.65 -13.63 0.30
N VAL A 310 2.85 -12.69 1.22
CA VAL A 310 3.63 -11.47 1.00
C VAL A 310 5.06 -11.84 0.60
N TYR A 311 5.71 -12.74 1.35
CA TYR A 311 7.08 -13.18 1.07
C TYR A 311 7.18 -13.95 -0.25
N ASP A 312 6.24 -14.85 -0.53
CA ASP A 312 6.21 -15.64 -1.77
C ASP A 312 5.95 -14.76 -3.00
N ALA A 313 5.24 -13.64 -2.85
CA ALA A 313 5.11 -12.62 -3.89
C ALA A 313 6.36 -11.75 -4.07
N GLY A 314 7.37 -11.86 -3.18
CA GLY A 314 8.62 -11.11 -3.26
C GLY A 314 8.62 -9.78 -2.53
N TYR A 315 7.65 -9.50 -1.69
CA TYR A 315 7.66 -8.39 -0.74
C TYR A 315 8.22 -8.82 0.62
N ASP A 316 8.65 -7.86 1.44
CA ASP A 316 9.38 -8.14 2.70
C ASP A 316 8.74 -7.52 3.93
N GLU A 317 7.81 -6.59 3.74
CA GLU A 317 7.21 -5.78 4.79
C GLU A 317 5.70 -5.97 4.84
N TRP A 318 5.12 -5.80 6.02
CA TRP A 318 3.67 -5.92 6.23
C TRP A 318 3.23 -5.23 7.52
N ILE A 319 1.96 -4.87 7.58
CA ILE A 319 1.30 -4.33 8.77
C ILE A 319 -0.03 -5.06 8.96
N ILE A 320 -0.34 -5.46 10.19
CA ILE A 320 -1.60 -6.12 10.53
C ILE A 320 -2.61 -5.10 11.06
N TRP A 321 -3.79 -5.08 10.45
CA TRP A 321 -4.90 -4.28 10.90
C TRP A 321 -5.85 -5.07 11.80
N ASN A 322 -6.08 -4.56 13.02
CA ASN A 322 -7.17 -4.97 13.89
C ASN A 322 -7.67 -3.74 14.65
N ALA A 323 -8.91 -3.31 14.38
CA ALA A 323 -9.46 -2.08 14.95
C ALA A 323 -9.64 -2.14 16.48
N SER A 324 -9.80 -3.34 17.08
CA SER A 324 -9.90 -3.52 18.53
C SER A 324 -8.54 -3.64 19.22
N ASN A 325 -7.45 -3.71 18.45
CA ASN A 325 -6.08 -3.99 18.95
C ASN A 325 -5.98 -5.30 19.76
N GLU A 326 -6.76 -6.29 19.36
CA GLU A 326 -6.75 -7.63 19.94
C GLU A 326 -5.97 -8.56 18.98
N TYR A 327 -4.73 -8.84 19.33
CA TYR A 327 -3.81 -9.62 18.49
C TYR A 327 -3.60 -11.02 19.05
N ASP A 328 -3.61 -12.02 18.17
CA ASP A 328 -3.17 -13.38 18.51
C ASP A 328 -1.64 -13.42 18.40
N TRP A 329 -0.96 -13.21 19.52
CA TRP A 329 0.50 -13.13 19.58
C TRP A 329 1.20 -14.40 19.10
N SER A 330 0.52 -15.55 19.11
CA SER A 330 1.05 -16.80 18.57
C SER A 330 1.18 -16.82 17.04
N ALA A 331 0.63 -15.80 16.36
CA ALA A 331 0.82 -15.61 14.93
C ALA A 331 2.23 -15.14 14.56
N TYR A 332 2.94 -14.50 15.49
CA TYR A 332 4.24 -13.89 15.23
C TYR A 332 5.36 -14.76 15.76
N LEU A 333 6.40 -14.91 14.95
CA LEU A 333 7.56 -15.74 15.25
C LEU A 333 8.45 -15.07 16.31
N SER A 334 9.19 -15.85 17.06
CA SER A 334 10.32 -15.30 17.81
C SER A 334 11.43 -14.84 16.86
N ASP A 335 12.33 -13.96 17.31
CA ASP A 335 13.45 -13.47 16.50
C ASP A 335 14.29 -14.59 15.89
N ALA A 336 14.52 -15.67 16.63
CA ALA A 336 15.27 -16.81 16.13
C ALA A 336 14.54 -17.56 15.01
N GLN A 337 13.22 -17.75 15.16
CA GLN A 337 12.38 -18.39 14.12
C GLN A 337 12.25 -17.49 12.90
N ALA A 338 12.11 -16.19 13.09
CA ALA A 338 12.04 -15.22 11.98
C ALA A 338 13.35 -15.16 11.20
N ALA A 339 14.50 -15.23 11.88
CA ALA A 339 15.80 -15.29 11.22
C ALA A 339 15.98 -16.58 10.39
N GLU A 340 15.48 -17.72 10.88
CA GLU A 340 15.48 -18.97 10.13
C GLU A 340 14.55 -18.90 8.91
N GLU A 341 13.34 -18.35 9.07
CA GLU A 341 12.39 -18.11 7.98
C GLU A 341 12.99 -17.20 6.89
N ASP A 342 13.65 -16.10 7.29
CA ASP A 342 14.34 -15.20 6.37
C ASP A 342 15.43 -15.91 5.56
N GLN A 343 16.22 -16.79 6.19
CA GLN A 343 17.23 -17.59 5.46
C GLN A 343 16.56 -18.52 4.43
N GLN A 344 15.45 -19.17 4.79
CA GLN A 344 14.72 -20.06 3.89
C GLN A 344 14.13 -19.27 2.70
N ILE A 345 13.56 -18.08 2.95
CA ILE A 345 13.03 -17.19 1.91
C ILE A 345 14.13 -16.77 0.95
N GLN A 346 15.29 -16.33 1.45
CA GLN A 346 16.41 -15.91 0.61
C GLN A 346 16.96 -17.08 -0.21
N ALA A 347 17.09 -18.26 0.39
CA ALA A 347 17.55 -19.45 -0.32
C ALA A 347 16.57 -19.85 -1.46
N LYS A 348 15.26 -19.81 -1.18
CA LYS A 348 14.23 -20.05 -2.20
C LYS A 348 14.30 -19.04 -3.34
N ARG A 349 14.38 -17.74 -3.02
CA ARG A 349 14.47 -16.68 -4.04
C ARG A 349 15.72 -16.81 -4.91
N ALA A 350 16.87 -17.18 -4.31
CA ALA A 350 18.09 -17.43 -5.06
C ALA A 350 17.95 -18.64 -5.99
N ALA A 351 17.31 -19.72 -5.54
CA ALA A 351 17.05 -20.89 -6.35
C ALA A 351 16.08 -20.59 -7.51
N ASP A 352 15.01 -19.85 -7.25
CA ASP A 352 14.04 -19.44 -8.27
C ASP A 352 14.68 -18.52 -9.33
N ALA A 353 15.52 -17.59 -8.91
CA ALA A 353 16.27 -16.71 -9.81
C ALA A 353 17.25 -17.51 -10.69
N GLN A 354 17.98 -18.49 -10.13
CA GLN A 354 18.86 -19.36 -10.88
C GLN A 354 18.09 -20.21 -11.88
N ALA A 355 16.95 -20.78 -11.48
CA ALA A 355 16.10 -21.56 -12.37
C ALA A 355 15.57 -20.73 -13.55
N ALA A 356 15.21 -19.46 -13.33
CA ALA A 356 14.78 -18.54 -14.37
C ALA A 356 15.92 -18.26 -15.39
N VAL A 357 17.15 -18.06 -14.90
CA VAL A 357 18.33 -17.87 -15.77
C VAL A 357 18.60 -19.13 -16.60
N ASP A 358 18.52 -20.31 -15.98
CA ASP A 358 18.76 -21.58 -16.68
C ASP A 358 17.68 -21.84 -17.74
N GLN A 359 16.41 -21.50 -17.45
CA GLN A 359 15.31 -21.59 -18.43
C GLN A 359 15.51 -20.62 -19.61
N SER A 360 15.91 -19.37 -19.34
CA SER A 360 16.20 -18.38 -20.40
C SER A 360 17.31 -18.86 -21.29
N ARG A 361 18.41 -19.37 -20.73
CA ARG A 361 19.54 -19.92 -21.49
C ARG A 361 19.11 -21.12 -22.33
N ALA A 362 18.34 -22.05 -21.79
CA ALA A 362 17.82 -23.20 -22.54
C ALA A 362 16.91 -22.79 -23.70
N ALA A 363 16.09 -21.75 -23.49
CA ALA A 363 15.24 -21.19 -24.55
C ALA A 363 16.08 -20.55 -25.68
N GLU A 364 17.10 -19.77 -25.35
CA GLU A 364 18.03 -19.18 -26.34
C GLU A 364 18.81 -20.24 -27.14
N GLU A 365 19.29 -21.29 -26.47
CA GLU A 365 19.96 -22.41 -27.10
C GLU A 365 19.02 -23.16 -28.08
N SER A 366 17.74 -23.39 -27.65
CA SER A 366 16.72 -24.02 -28.51
C SER A 366 16.36 -23.16 -29.71
N GLU A 367 16.22 -21.83 -29.55
CA GLU A 367 15.95 -20.91 -30.64
C GLU A 367 17.14 -20.86 -31.62
N SER A 368 18.36 -20.80 -31.11
CA SER A 368 19.59 -20.82 -31.92
C SER A 368 19.72 -22.10 -32.73
N ALA A 369 19.44 -23.27 -32.13
CA ALA A 369 19.45 -24.56 -32.82
C ALA A 369 18.37 -24.62 -33.90
N SER A 370 17.17 -24.13 -33.62
CA SER A 370 16.05 -24.07 -34.58
C SER A 370 16.42 -23.16 -35.79
N ARG A 371 17.08 -22.04 -35.55
CA ARG A 371 17.53 -21.10 -36.56
C ARG A 371 18.66 -21.70 -37.43
N ALA A 372 19.60 -22.43 -36.83
CA ALA A 372 20.64 -23.14 -37.53
C ALA A 372 20.06 -24.21 -38.46
N ALA A 373 19.14 -25.04 -37.97
CA ALA A 373 18.46 -26.06 -38.77
C ALA A 373 17.66 -25.48 -39.94
N ALA A 374 17.01 -24.31 -39.74
CA ALA A 374 16.31 -23.62 -40.83
C ALA A 374 17.26 -23.09 -41.91
N LEU A 375 18.42 -22.59 -41.50
CA LEU A 375 19.46 -22.12 -42.46
C LEU A 375 20.05 -23.30 -43.26
N GLU A 376 20.32 -24.45 -42.64
CA GLU A 376 20.75 -25.66 -43.32
C GLU A 376 19.72 -26.14 -44.35
N SER A 377 18.43 -26.18 -43.97
CA SER A 377 17.36 -26.55 -44.90
C SER A 377 17.26 -25.62 -46.10
N ILE A 378 17.44 -24.31 -45.89
CA ILE A 378 17.48 -23.33 -47.00
C ILE A 378 18.68 -23.53 -47.87
N ALA A 379 19.86 -23.83 -47.33
CA ALA A 379 21.07 -24.08 -48.07
C ALA A 379 20.90 -25.34 -48.94
N GLN A 380 20.39 -26.44 -48.37
CA GLN A 380 20.12 -27.66 -49.09
C GLN A 380 19.12 -27.46 -50.23
N SER A 381 18.04 -26.72 -49.99
CA SER A 381 17.04 -26.42 -51.03
C SER A 381 17.63 -25.63 -52.20
N LYS A 382 18.59 -24.72 -51.94
CA LYS A 382 19.31 -23.97 -52.99
C LYS A 382 20.25 -24.85 -53.79
N GLU A 383 20.94 -25.78 -53.14
CA GLU A 383 21.83 -26.73 -53.80
C GLU A 383 21.05 -27.70 -54.70
N ASP A 384 19.93 -28.22 -54.18
CA ASP A 384 19.03 -29.09 -54.96
C ASP A 384 18.45 -28.37 -56.20
N ALA A 385 18.09 -27.08 -56.04
CA ALA A 385 17.62 -26.26 -57.14
C ALA A 385 18.71 -26.00 -58.20
N ALA A 386 19.96 -25.76 -57.77
CA ALA A 386 21.09 -25.55 -58.66
C ALA A 386 21.39 -26.83 -59.46
N ASN A 387 21.45 -27.98 -58.81
CA ASN A 387 21.66 -29.28 -59.43
C ASN A 387 20.53 -29.64 -60.44
N ALA A 388 19.29 -29.28 -60.14
CA ALA A 388 18.16 -29.49 -61.06
C ALA A 388 18.26 -28.65 -62.32
N VAL A 389 18.81 -27.40 -62.24
CA VAL A 389 19.01 -26.52 -63.35
C VAL A 389 20.19 -27.07 -64.26
N GLU A 390 21.24 -27.55 -63.62
CA GLU A 390 22.36 -28.14 -64.33
C GLU A 390 21.96 -29.40 -65.10
N THR A 391 21.21 -30.27 -64.47
CA THR A 391 20.67 -31.51 -65.12
C THR A 391 19.73 -31.19 -66.28
N ALA A 392 18.90 -30.11 -66.15
CA ALA A 392 18.01 -29.66 -67.22
C ALA A 392 18.78 -29.05 -68.41
N ALA A 393 19.91 -28.35 -68.18
CA ALA A 393 20.76 -27.81 -69.21
C ALA A 393 21.45 -28.90 -69.99
N GLU A 394 22.03 -29.95 -69.36
CA GLU A 394 22.62 -31.11 -69.96
C GLU A 394 21.66 -31.93 -70.84
N SER A 395 20.40 -32.01 -70.42
CA SER A 395 19.33 -32.72 -71.17
C SER A 395 18.80 -31.91 -72.35
N ALA A 396 19.06 -30.63 -72.47
CA ALA A 396 18.71 -29.78 -73.61
C ALA A 396 19.79 -29.70 -74.71
N GLU A 397 21.03 -30.13 -74.42
CA GLU A 397 22.15 -30.16 -75.39
C GLU A 397 22.30 -31.53 -76.12
N ASN A 398 21.53 -32.56 -75.71
CA ASN A 398 21.47 -33.85 -76.38
C ASN A 398 20.19 -34.00 -77.22
#